data_a2957d03b045d845504b6bf449b35168
#
_entry.id   a2957d03b045d845504b6bf449b35168
#
_cell.length_a   1.000
_cell.length_b   1.000
_cell.length_c   1.000
_cell.angle_alpha   90.00
_cell.angle_beta   90.00
_cell.angle_gamma   90.00
#
_symmetry.space_group_name_H-M   'P 1'
#
loop_
_entity.id
_entity.type
_entity.pdbx_description
1 polymer ?
#
loop_
_entity_poly.entity_id
_entity_poly.type
_entity_poly.pdbx_seq_one_letter_code
_entity_poly.pdbx_strand_id
1 'polypeptide(L)'
;MTDSVSSISQMIIEKLLANPKVPRDITGSSKIVEDLAFDSLAVMNFVMEIEDELDVSVPLDKLADIRTIDDLATCLNGLKG
;
A
#
# COMPACT_ATOMS: atom_id res chain seq x y z
N MET A 1 19.62 -7.08 9.13
CA MET A 1 19.41 -6.47 7.82
C MET A 1 17.93 -6.25 7.58
N THR A 2 17.58 -5.10 7.07
CA THR A 2 16.17 -4.74 6.89
C THR A 2 15.67 -5.23 5.53
N ASP A 3 14.54 -5.90 5.55
CA ASP A 3 13.85 -6.30 4.34
C ASP A 3 13.19 -5.05 3.74
N SER A 4 13.50 -4.74 2.48
CA SER A 4 12.92 -3.57 1.80
C SER A 4 11.41 -3.64 1.70
N VAL A 5 10.85 -4.84 1.49
CA VAL A 5 9.41 -5.02 1.44
C VAL A 5 8.80 -4.72 2.81
N SER A 6 9.43 -5.19 3.88
CA SER A 6 8.96 -4.90 5.24
C SER A 6 8.98 -3.41 5.55
N SER A 7 10.04 -2.72 5.13
CA SER A 7 10.15 -1.28 5.33
C SER A 7 9.05 -0.51 4.61
N ILE A 8 8.78 -0.90 3.37
CA ILE A 8 7.73 -0.27 2.58
C ILE A 8 6.35 -0.58 3.17
N SER A 9 6.14 -1.83 3.58
CA SER A 9 4.89 -2.25 4.21
C SER A 9 4.62 -1.43 5.48
N GLN A 10 5.65 -1.25 6.29
CA GLN A 10 5.54 -0.45 7.51
C GLN A 10 5.19 1.00 7.20
N MET A 11 5.80 1.58 6.19
CA MET A 11 5.49 2.94 5.76
C MET A 11 4.03 3.06 5.31
N ILE A 12 3.56 2.08 4.55
CA ILE A 12 2.17 2.05 4.08
C ILE A 12 1.21 2.00 5.28
N ILE A 13 1.50 1.12 6.24
CA ILE A 13 0.68 1.00 7.44
C ILE A 13 0.64 2.31 8.21
N GLU A 14 1.78 2.96 8.38
CA GLU A 14 1.84 4.23 9.09
C GLU A 14 1.01 5.30 8.39
N LYS A 15 1.05 5.36 7.07
CA LYS A 15 0.23 6.30 6.30
C LYS A 15 -1.25 6.01 6.46
N LEU A 16 -1.62 4.73 6.45
CA LEU A 16 -3.01 4.34 6.64
C LEU A 16 -3.51 4.67 8.04
N LEU A 17 -2.67 4.46 9.04
CA LEU A 17 -3.05 4.75 10.42
C LEU A 17 -3.22 6.24 10.71
N ALA A 18 -2.71 7.08 9.84
CA ALA A 18 -2.97 8.53 9.94
C ALA A 18 -4.44 8.85 9.63
N ASN A 19 -5.15 7.96 8.95
CA ASN A 19 -6.58 8.12 8.67
C ASN A 19 -7.38 7.49 9.82
N PRO A 20 -8.21 8.28 10.53
CA PRO A 20 -8.95 7.75 11.69
C PRO A 20 -9.99 6.69 11.32
N LYS A 21 -10.36 6.58 10.05
CA LYS A 21 -11.33 5.57 9.60
C LYS A 21 -10.72 4.20 9.39
N VAL A 22 -9.39 4.11 9.34
CA VAL A 22 -8.70 2.84 9.12
C VAL A 22 -8.59 2.07 10.44
N PRO A 23 -8.88 0.76 10.43
CA PRO A 23 -8.71 -0.05 11.65
C PRO A 23 -7.29 0.00 12.18
N ARG A 24 -7.14 -0.02 13.50
CA ARG A 24 -5.83 0.11 14.13
C ARG A 24 -5.04 -1.19 14.17
N ASP A 25 -5.68 -2.30 13.86
CA ASP A 25 -5.06 -3.62 13.90
C ASP A 25 -4.63 -4.13 12.54
N ILE A 26 -4.47 -3.23 11.57
CA ILE A 26 -4.04 -3.63 10.22
C ILE A 26 -2.60 -4.14 10.25
N THR A 27 -2.33 -5.08 9.36
CA THR A 27 -1.01 -5.68 9.18
C THR A 27 -0.72 -5.76 7.68
N GLY A 28 0.47 -6.27 7.32
CA GLY A 28 0.80 -6.48 5.92
C GLY A 28 -0.14 -7.43 5.20
N SER A 29 -0.78 -8.33 5.93
CA SER A 29 -1.74 -9.27 5.35
C SER A 29 -3.14 -8.70 5.20
N SER A 30 -3.40 -7.50 5.73
CA SER A 30 -4.71 -6.87 5.62
C SER A 30 -5.05 -6.58 4.17
N LYS A 31 -6.30 -6.86 3.81
CA LYS A 31 -6.77 -6.62 2.44
C LYS A 31 -7.23 -5.18 2.30
N ILE A 32 -6.69 -4.49 1.32
CA ILE A 32 -6.92 -3.05 1.18
C ILE A 32 -8.39 -2.72 0.97
N VAL A 33 -9.05 -3.44 0.08
CA VAL A 33 -10.46 -3.16 -0.21
C VAL A 33 -11.38 -3.72 0.88
N GLU A 34 -11.16 -4.97 1.29
CA GLU A 34 -12.08 -5.65 2.20
C GLU A 34 -11.89 -5.23 3.65
N ASP A 35 -10.65 -5.17 4.11
CA ASP A 35 -10.36 -4.90 5.53
C ASP A 35 -10.31 -3.42 5.85
N LEU A 36 -9.90 -2.59 4.88
CA LEU A 36 -9.81 -1.15 5.07
C LEU A 36 -11.04 -0.42 4.55
N ALA A 37 -11.95 -1.13 3.92
CA ALA A 37 -13.19 -0.58 3.35
C ALA A 37 -12.92 0.54 2.33
N PHE A 38 -11.82 0.44 1.60
CA PHE A 38 -11.50 1.39 0.55
C PHE A 38 -12.23 1.00 -0.73
N ASP A 39 -12.86 1.96 -1.38
CA ASP A 39 -13.38 1.75 -2.73
C ASP A 39 -12.25 1.97 -3.74
N SER A 40 -12.54 1.77 -5.03
CA SER A 40 -11.52 1.88 -6.07
C SER A 40 -10.87 3.26 -6.10
N LEU A 41 -11.68 4.31 -5.91
CA LEU A 41 -11.14 5.66 -5.93
C LEU A 41 -10.21 5.93 -4.75
N ALA A 42 -10.59 5.46 -3.56
CA ALA A 42 -9.77 5.64 -2.37
C ALA A 42 -8.44 4.89 -2.51
N VAL A 43 -8.46 3.69 -3.09
CA VAL A 43 -7.24 2.94 -3.34
C VAL A 43 -6.33 3.68 -4.30
N MET A 44 -6.88 4.20 -5.40
CA MET A 44 -6.10 4.94 -6.38
C MET A 44 -5.48 6.19 -5.77
N ASN A 45 -6.24 6.94 -5.00
CA ASN A 45 -5.73 8.14 -4.33
C ASN A 45 -4.59 7.80 -3.38
N PHE A 46 -4.75 6.73 -2.62
CA PHE A 46 -3.73 6.29 -1.67
C PHE A 46 -2.45 5.87 -2.41
N VAL A 47 -2.60 5.10 -3.49
CA VAL A 47 -1.45 4.67 -4.28
C VAL A 47 -0.73 5.86 -4.88
N MET A 48 -1.46 6.87 -5.35
CA MET A 48 -0.86 8.08 -5.89
C MET A 48 -0.01 8.81 -4.86
N GLU A 49 -0.46 8.87 -3.62
CA GLU A 49 0.33 9.47 -2.55
C GLU A 49 1.64 8.72 -2.33
N ILE A 50 1.59 7.41 -2.38
CA ILE A 50 2.79 6.59 -2.21
C ILE A 50 3.72 6.73 -3.41
N GLU A 51 3.16 6.81 -4.61
CA GLU A 51 3.96 7.03 -5.81
C GLU A 51 4.77 8.32 -5.71
N ASP A 52 4.13 9.38 -5.23
CA ASP A 52 4.80 10.66 -5.01
C ASP A 52 5.92 10.54 -3.99
N GLU A 53 5.66 9.83 -2.91
CA GLU A 53 6.61 9.71 -1.81
C GLU A 53 7.84 8.89 -2.19
N LEU A 54 7.65 7.82 -2.96
CA LEU A 54 8.72 6.94 -3.38
C LEU A 54 9.28 7.27 -4.75
N ASP A 55 8.67 8.23 -5.44
CA ASP A 55 9.06 8.63 -6.79
C ASP A 55 9.02 7.44 -7.75
N VAL A 56 7.91 6.71 -7.73
CA VAL A 56 7.67 5.56 -8.60
C VAL A 56 6.28 5.67 -9.22
N SER A 57 6.05 4.90 -10.27
CA SER A 57 4.74 4.82 -10.93
C SER A 57 4.26 3.38 -10.93
N VAL A 58 3.03 3.15 -10.49
CA VAL A 58 2.42 1.81 -10.47
C VAL A 58 1.49 1.68 -11.66
N PRO A 59 1.78 0.79 -12.62
CA PRO A 59 0.87 0.57 -13.75
C PRO A 59 -0.50 0.07 -13.30
N LEU A 60 -1.53 0.44 -14.04
CA LEU A 60 -2.90 0.05 -13.69
C LEU A 60 -3.10 -1.46 -13.69
N ASP A 61 -2.44 -2.18 -14.59
CA ASP A 61 -2.55 -3.63 -14.64
C ASP A 61 -1.93 -4.28 -13.40
N LYS A 62 -0.90 -3.67 -12.83
CA LYS A 62 -0.34 -4.16 -11.58
C LYS A 62 -1.24 -3.87 -10.40
N LEU A 63 -1.94 -2.73 -10.41
CA LEU A 63 -2.90 -2.41 -9.37
C LEU A 63 -4.01 -3.45 -9.27
N ALA A 64 -4.42 -4.01 -10.38
CA ALA A 64 -5.47 -5.03 -10.41
C ALA A 64 -5.07 -6.30 -9.66
N ASP A 65 -3.78 -6.56 -9.55
CA ASP A 65 -3.26 -7.73 -8.85
C ASP A 65 -2.98 -7.49 -7.37
N ILE A 66 -3.02 -6.25 -6.93
CA ILE A 66 -2.72 -5.89 -5.55
C ILE A 66 -3.96 -6.06 -4.69
N ARG A 67 -3.87 -6.90 -3.66
CA ARG A 67 -4.98 -7.16 -2.75
C ARG A 67 -4.66 -6.79 -1.31
N THR A 68 -3.43 -7.04 -0.88
CA THR A 68 -3.02 -6.78 0.49
C THR A 68 -1.97 -5.67 0.52
N ILE A 69 -1.69 -5.20 1.74
CA ILE A 69 -0.62 -4.21 1.94
C ILE A 69 0.72 -4.78 1.51
N ASP A 70 0.98 -6.05 1.81
CA ASP A 70 2.22 -6.71 1.39
C ASP A 70 2.33 -6.81 -0.12
N ASP A 71 1.22 -7.07 -0.81
CA ASP A 71 1.21 -7.09 -2.27
C ASP A 71 1.65 -5.74 -2.83
N LEU A 72 1.11 -4.67 -2.27
CA LEU A 72 1.48 -3.32 -2.69
C LEU A 72 2.96 -3.04 -2.38
N ALA A 73 3.41 -3.42 -1.19
CA ALA A 73 4.80 -3.22 -0.80
C ALA A 73 5.76 -3.97 -1.72
N THR A 74 5.42 -5.20 -2.09
CA THR A 74 6.23 -6.00 -3.00
C THR A 74 6.31 -5.35 -4.37
N CYS A 75 5.19 -4.87 -4.87
CA CYS A 75 5.14 -4.18 -6.15
C CYS A 75 6.02 -2.92 -6.13
N LEU A 76 5.88 -2.11 -5.09
CA LEU A 76 6.65 -0.87 -4.96
C LEU A 76 8.14 -1.15 -4.85
N ASN A 77 8.52 -2.18 -4.11
CA ASN A 77 9.92 -2.56 -3.98
C ASN A 77 10.52 -2.94 -5.33
N GLY A 78 9.77 -3.65 -6.15
CA GLY A 78 10.21 -4.01 -7.50
C GLY A 78 10.37 -2.80 -8.39
N LEU A 79 9.50 -1.81 -8.24
CA LEU A 79 9.57 -0.58 -9.04
C LEU A 79 10.71 0.34 -8.62
N LYS A 80 11.02 0.35 -7.33
CA LYS A 80 12.14 1.15 -6.81
C LYS A 80 13.47 0.59 -7.25
N GLY A 81 13.52 -0.69 -7.32
CA GLY A 81 14.69 -1.38 -7.46
C GLY A 81 15.42 -1.82 -8.42
#